data_fc65854ff0661ca95258959c1496b317
#
_entry.id   fc65854ff0661ca95258959c1496b317
#
_cell.length_a   1.000
_cell.length_b   1.000
_cell.length_c   1.000
_cell.angle_alpha   90.00
_cell.angle_beta   90.00
_cell.angle_gamma   90.00
#
_symmetry.space_group_name_H-M   'P 1'
#
loop_
_entity.id
_entity.type
_entity.pdbx_description
1 polymer ?
#
loop_
_entity_poly.entity_id
_entity_poly.type
_entity_poly.pdbx_seq_one_letter_code
_entity_poly.pdbx_strand_id
1 'polypeptide(L)'
;MRTLTYYVACSVDGFIAHTDGSHGGFSQSGEYLADLFAQFPETVPSHLRSAMGIEAENQWFDVVLMGRKTYDIGLKEGFTNPYAHMKQYLFSRSLPASPDTNVELVSEDAVEVVKNLKNESGKGIWLCGGANLATTLFAHNLVDQLILKMNPFLMGSGIPLFSGVVPQTALALTDSKIYPNGVLRLDYQVR
;
A
#
# COMPACT_ATOMS: atom_id res chain seq x y z
N MET A 1 15.59 -12.46 4.57
CA MET A 1 14.28 -12.31 3.88
C MET A 1 13.92 -10.84 3.84
N ARG A 2 13.32 -10.39 2.72
CA ARG A 2 12.85 -9.00 2.56
C ARG A 2 11.63 -8.75 3.46
N THR A 3 11.53 -7.55 4.01
CA THR A 3 10.39 -7.14 4.82
C THR A 3 9.20 -6.78 3.92
N LEU A 4 8.03 -7.37 4.18
CA LEU A 4 6.77 -6.98 3.56
C LEU A 4 6.02 -6.03 4.49
N THR A 5 5.81 -4.80 4.04
CA THR A 5 5.14 -3.75 4.80
C THR A 5 3.78 -3.41 4.19
N TYR A 6 2.70 -3.56 4.93
CA TYR A 6 1.41 -2.99 4.55
C TYR A 6 1.36 -1.52 4.97
N TYR A 7 1.59 -0.63 4.01
CA TYR A 7 1.61 0.81 4.22
C TYR A 7 0.40 1.45 3.53
N VAL A 8 -0.56 1.91 4.34
CA VAL A 8 -1.89 2.30 3.86
C VAL A 8 -2.49 3.43 4.70
N ALA A 9 -3.34 4.26 4.09
CA ALA A 9 -4.19 5.22 4.80
C ALA A 9 -5.50 4.53 5.22
N CYS A 10 -6.02 4.89 6.40
CA CYS A 10 -7.32 4.44 6.86
C CYS A 10 -8.05 5.54 7.65
N SER A 11 -9.38 5.41 7.78
CA SER A 11 -10.19 6.16 8.74
C SER A 11 -10.03 5.60 10.16
N VAL A 12 -10.52 6.31 11.17
CA VAL A 12 -10.49 5.85 12.57
C VAL A 12 -11.24 4.54 12.76
N ASP A 13 -12.30 4.32 12.00
CA ASP A 13 -13.11 3.10 12.01
C ASP A 13 -12.65 2.01 11.02
N GLY A 14 -11.41 2.15 10.48
CA GLY A 14 -10.70 1.08 9.77
C GLY A 14 -11.09 0.87 8.31
N PHE A 15 -11.55 1.89 7.60
CA PHE A 15 -11.81 1.84 6.17
C PHE A 15 -10.70 2.52 5.38
N ILE A 16 -10.37 1.99 4.20
CA ILE A 16 -9.29 2.48 3.32
C ILE A 16 -9.81 3.26 2.10
N ALA A 17 -11.09 3.14 1.78
CA ALA A 17 -11.77 3.87 0.71
C ALA A 17 -13.28 3.75 0.89
N HIS A 18 -14.04 4.63 0.21
CA HIS A 18 -15.49 4.47 0.06
C HIS A 18 -15.84 3.21 -0.76
N THR A 19 -17.10 2.80 -0.76
CA THR A 19 -17.57 1.60 -1.48
C THR A 19 -17.33 1.67 -2.98
N ASP A 20 -17.33 2.87 -3.56
CA ASP A 20 -17.01 3.14 -4.97
C ASP A 20 -15.50 3.24 -5.27
N GLY A 21 -14.66 3.13 -4.24
CA GLY A 21 -13.20 3.25 -4.30
C GLY A 21 -12.69 4.68 -4.23
N SER A 22 -13.52 5.68 -4.04
CA SER A 22 -13.09 7.06 -3.85
C SER A 22 -12.45 7.29 -2.47
N HIS A 23 -11.66 8.36 -2.34
CA HIS A 23 -10.85 8.68 -1.16
C HIS A 23 -11.25 10.01 -0.52
N GLY A 24 -12.52 10.41 -0.60
CA GLY A 24 -13.03 11.58 0.10
C GLY A 24 -12.80 11.50 1.61
N GLY A 25 -12.45 12.62 2.24
CA GLY A 25 -12.16 12.68 3.68
C GLY A 25 -10.70 12.40 4.07
N PHE A 26 -9.93 11.69 3.23
CA PHE A 26 -8.51 11.51 3.48
C PHE A 26 -7.73 12.81 3.22
N SER A 27 -6.78 13.12 4.09
CA SER A 27 -5.90 14.30 3.93
C SER A 27 -5.04 14.16 2.67
N GLN A 28 -5.14 15.15 1.79
CA GLN A 28 -4.49 15.16 0.47
C GLN A 28 -3.45 16.30 0.33
N SER A 29 -3.13 17.02 1.42
CA SER A 29 -2.24 18.17 1.38
C SER A 29 -1.63 18.49 2.74
N GLY A 30 -0.64 19.39 2.75
CA GLY A 30 -0.04 19.95 3.94
C GLY A 30 1.24 19.23 4.39
N GLU A 31 1.77 19.68 5.54
CA GLU A 31 3.04 19.20 6.13
C GLU A 31 3.09 17.67 6.29
N TYR A 32 1.97 17.08 6.62
CA TYR A 32 1.80 15.61 6.73
C TYR A 32 2.26 14.87 5.47
N LEU A 33 1.81 15.30 4.27
CA LEU A 33 2.21 14.64 3.02
C LEU A 33 3.67 14.91 2.68
N ALA A 34 4.14 16.14 2.89
CA ALA A 34 5.55 16.50 2.65
C ALA A 34 6.49 15.60 3.48
N ASP A 35 6.17 15.40 4.74
CA ASP A 35 6.94 14.53 5.64
C ASP A 35 6.90 13.06 5.18
N LEU A 36 5.72 12.55 4.82
CA LEU A 36 5.60 11.18 4.33
C LEU A 36 6.40 10.96 3.03
N PHE A 37 6.36 11.92 2.11
CA PHE A 37 7.08 11.81 0.85
C PHE A 37 8.59 11.98 1.02
N ALA A 38 9.03 12.76 2.00
CA ALA A 38 10.44 12.82 2.38
C ALA A 38 10.92 11.50 2.98
N GLN A 39 10.08 10.83 3.77
CA GLN A 39 10.41 9.57 4.43
C GLN A 39 10.25 8.35 3.52
N PHE A 40 9.21 8.32 2.66
CA PHE A 40 8.89 7.23 1.73
C PHE A 40 8.75 7.75 0.30
N PRO A 41 9.82 8.31 -0.31
CA PRO A 41 9.74 8.99 -1.61
C PRO A 41 9.25 8.07 -2.73
N GLU A 42 9.52 6.77 -2.64
CA GLU A 42 9.09 5.76 -3.61
C GLU A 42 7.58 5.51 -3.61
N THR A 43 6.85 5.91 -2.56
CA THR A 43 5.40 5.74 -2.52
C THR A 43 4.62 6.82 -3.27
N VAL A 44 5.32 7.81 -3.81
CA VAL A 44 4.74 8.83 -4.69
C VAL A 44 4.66 8.27 -6.12
N PRO A 45 3.47 8.30 -6.75
CA PRO A 45 3.31 7.87 -8.14
C PRO A 45 4.27 8.59 -9.09
N SER A 46 4.81 7.88 -10.07
CA SER A 46 5.88 8.37 -10.96
C SER A 46 5.52 9.66 -11.67
N HIS A 47 4.26 9.83 -12.10
CA HIS A 47 3.79 11.02 -12.78
C HIS A 47 3.74 12.27 -11.89
N LEU A 48 3.70 12.11 -10.56
CA LEU A 48 3.68 13.22 -9.61
C LEU A 48 5.09 13.59 -9.12
N ARG A 49 6.05 12.67 -9.17
CA ARG A 49 7.40 12.87 -8.60
C ARG A 49 8.08 14.12 -9.14
N SER A 50 8.09 14.28 -10.48
CA SER A 50 8.73 15.44 -11.12
C SER A 50 8.05 16.76 -10.73
N ALA A 51 6.71 16.80 -10.73
CA ALA A 51 5.95 17.98 -10.34
C ALA A 51 6.14 18.37 -8.87
N MET A 52 6.48 17.40 -8.01
CA MET A 52 6.73 17.58 -6.59
C MET A 52 8.22 17.74 -6.25
N GLY A 53 9.11 17.76 -7.26
CA GLY A 53 10.56 17.87 -7.05
C GLY A 53 11.18 16.68 -6.33
N ILE A 54 10.58 15.49 -6.43
CA ILE A 54 11.08 14.27 -5.76
C ILE A 54 12.05 13.57 -6.70
N GLU A 55 13.34 13.79 -6.49
CA GLU A 55 14.44 13.14 -7.21
C GLU A 55 15.08 12.00 -6.39
N ALA A 56 14.69 11.85 -5.12
CA ALA A 56 15.25 10.87 -4.21
C ALA A 56 15.07 9.44 -4.76
N GLU A 57 16.12 8.62 -4.59
CA GLU A 57 16.06 7.19 -4.86
C GLU A 57 15.11 6.49 -3.88
N ASN A 58 14.69 5.27 -4.25
CA ASN A 58 13.90 4.42 -3.36
C ASN A 58 14.69 4.15 -2.07
N GLN A 59 14.11 4.47 -0.92
CA GLN A 59 14.77 4.31 0.38
C GLN A 59 14.42 2.96 1.02
N TRP A 60 13.14 2.63 1.09
CA TRP A 60 12.62 1.50 1.83
C TRP A 60 12.12 0.36 0.94
N PHE A 61 11.52 0.68 -0.21
CA PHE A 61 10.86 -0.28 -1.07
C PHE A 61 11.40 -0.20 -2.50
N ASP A 62 11.59 -1.35 -3.14
CA ASP A 62 11.89 -1.46 -4.57
C ASP A 62 10.87 -2.32 -5.32
N VAL A 63 9.88 -2.86 -4.59
CA VAL A 63 8.75 -3.63 -5.11
C VAL A 63 7.45 -3.10 -4.52
N VAL A 64 6.41 -2.98 -5.36
CA VAL A 64 5.05 -2.66 -4.93
C VAL A 64 4.07 -3.76 -5.36
N LEU A 65 3.20 -4.16 -4.43
CA LEU A 65 2.13 -5.13 -4.63
C LEU A 65 0.79 -4.42 -4.64
N MET A 66 0.02 -4.59 -5.71
CA MET A 66 -1.29 -3.97 -5.89
C MET A 66 -2.33 -5.01 -6.25
N GLY A 67 -3.44 -5.04 -5.51
CA GLY A 67 -4.64 -5.74 -5.96
C GLY A 67 -5.32 -4.96 -7.10
N ARG A 68 -6.17 -5.63 -7.87
CA ARG A 68 -6.86 -5.08 -9.04
C ARG A 68 -7.52 -3.71 -8.77
N LYS A 69 -8.33 -3.60 -7.72
CA LYS A 69 -9.05 -2.35 -7.43
C LYS A 69 -8.10 -1.19 -7.07
N THR A 70 -6.97 -1.47 -6.44
CA THR A 70 -5.93 -0.47 -6.13
C THR A 70 -5.25 0.01 -7.41
N TYR A 71 -4.92 -0.89 -8.32
CA TYR A 71 -4.32 -0.55 -9.61
C TYR A 71 -5.30 0.22 -10.52
N ASP A 72 -6.59 -0.11 -10.49
CA ASP A 72 -7.63 0.55 -11.29
C ASP A 72 -7.76 2.05 -10.97
N ILE A 73 -7.27 2.53 -9.83
CA ILE A 73 -7.25 3.96 -9.48
C ILE A 73 -6.36 4.69 -10.50
N GLY A 74 -5.13 4.21 -10.70
CA GLY A 74 -4.23 4.79 -11.70
C GLY A 74 -4.76 4.64 -13.13
N LEU A 75 -5.36 3.50 -13.46
CA LEU A 75 -5.96 3.29 -14.79
C LEU A 75 -7.07 4.28 -15.11
N LYS A 76 -7.93 4.61 -14.16
CA LYS A 76 -9.00 5.61 -14.33
C LYS A 76 -8.45 7.01 -14.64
N GLU A 77 -7.25 7.30 -14.17
CA GLU A 77 -6.52 8.55 -14.41
C GLU A 77 -5.61 8.48 -15.66
N GLY A 78 -5.62 7.36 -16.38
CA GLY A 78 -4.85 7.14 -17.61
C GLY A 78 -3.41 6.62 -17.38
N PHE A 79 -3.05 6.22 -16.16
CA PHE A 79 -1.72 5.72 -15.84
C PHE A 79 -1.69 4.19 -15.77
N THR A 80 -1.00 3.56 -16.71
CA THR A 80 -0.80 2.10 -16.75
C THR A 80 0.41 1.64 -15.95
N ASN A 81 1.35 2.55 -15.65
CA ASN A 81 2.59 2.28 -14.93
C ASN A 81 2.78 3.30 -13.78
N PRO A 82 1.98 3.24 -12.71
CA PRO A 82 1.94 4.28 -11.67
C PRO A 82 3.25 4.40 -10.87
N TYR A 83 4.05 3.35 -10.75
CA TYR A 83 5.30 3.32 -9.98
C TYR A 83 6.47 2.80 -10.82
N ALA A 84 6.75 3.46 -11.97
CA ALA A 84 7.77 3.03 -12.94
C ALA A 84 9.20 2.92 -12.35
N HIS A 85 9.46 3.53 -11.21
CA HIS A 85 10.72 3.47 -10.47
C HIS A 85 10.82 2.24 -9.54
N MET A 86 9.80 1.38 -9.49
CA MET A 86 9.76 0.13 -8.72
C MET A 86 9.33 -1.04 -9.59
N LYS A 87 9.68 -2.26 -9.18
CA LYS A 87 9.09 -3.47 -9.75
C LYS A 87 7.65 -3.59 -9.24
N GLN A 88 6.69 -3.79 -10.15
CA GLN A 88 5.26 -3.75 -9.83
C GLN A 88 4.61 -5.09 -10.09
N TYR A 89 3.81 -5.56 -9.13
CA TYR A 89 3.01 -6.77 -9.23
C TYR A 89 1.53 -6.43 -9.09
N LEU A 90 0.77 -6.78 -10.12
CA LEU A 90 -0.69 -6.62 -10.17
C LEU A 90 -1.37 -7.98 -9.92
N PHE A 91 -2.04 -8.11 -8.79
CA PHE A 91 -2.76 -9.33 -8.43
C PHE A 91 -4.20 -9.27 -8.93
N SER A 92 -4.51 -10.07 -9.95
CA SER A 92 -5.85 -10.14 -10.52
C SER A 92 -6.13 -11.49 -11.18
N ARG A 93 -7.23 -12.13 -10.77
CA ARG A 93 -7.72 -13.38 -11.38
C ARG A 93 -8.62 -13.15 -12.59
N SER A 94 -9.00 -11.93 -12.88
CA SER A 94 -9.97 -11.59 -13.92
C SER A 94 -9.35 -10.85 -15.12
N LEU A 95 -8.14 -10.34 -15.01
CA LEU A 95 -7.44 -9.71 -16.12
C LEU A 95 -6.83 -10.79 -17.02
N PRO A 96 -7.04 -10.71 -18.36
CA PRO A 96 -6.42 -11.62 -19.30
C PRO A 96 -4.93 -11.32 -19.54
N ALA A 97 -4.52 -10.06 -19.37
CA ALA A 97 -3.14 -9.58 -19.52
C ALA A 97 -2.90 -8.33 -18.68
N SER A 98 -1.63 -8.03 -18.40
CA SER A 98 -1.26 -6.74 -17.78
C SER A 98 -1.53 -5.60 -18.75
N PRO A 99 -2.07 -4.45 -18.27
CA PRO A 99 -2.23 -3.23 -19.09
C PRO A 99 -0.89 -2.59 -19.48
N ASP A 100 0.21 -2.94 -18.82
CA ASP A 100 1.56 -2.42 -19.09
C ASP A 100 2.58 -3.56 -19.01
N THR A 101 3.52 -3.60 -19.95
CA THR A 101 4.55 -4.66 -20.02
C THR A 101 5.56 -4.64 -18.87
N ASN A 102 5.67 -3.51 -18.16
CA ASN A 102 6.54 -3.34 -16.99
C ASN A 102 5.81 -3.64 -15.66
N VAL A 103 4.54 -4.03 -15.73
CA VAL A 103 3.73 -4.43 -14.57
C VAL A 103 3.45 -5.92 -14.69
N GLU A 104 3.98 -6.71 -13.77
CA GLU A 104 3.82 -8.15 -13.76
C GLU A 104 2.43 -8.55 -13.26
N LEU A 105 1.65 -9.23 -14.11
CA LEU A 105 0.33 -9.74 -13.72
C LEU A 105 0.48 -11.09 -13.01
N VAL A 106 -0.03 -11.17 -11.79
CA VAL A 106 -0.16 -12.40 -11.00
C VAL A 106 -1.63 -12.81 -10.99
N SER A 107 -1.97 -13.86 -11.72
CA SER A 107 -3.35 -14.39 -11.81
C SER A 107 -3.59 -15.57 -10.87
N GLU A 108 -2.54 -16.20 -10.37
CA GLU A 108 -2.58 -17.40 -9.54
C GLU A 108 -1.91 -17.12 -8.18
N ASP A 109 -1.55 -18.12 -7.46
CA ASP A 109 -1.02 -18.19 -6.10
C ASP A 109 -0.22 -16.94 -5.61
N ALA A 110 -0.95 -15.94 -5.13
CA ALA A 110 -0.34 -14.71 -4.57
C ALA A 110 0.61 -15.01 -3.39
N VAL A 111 0.31 -16.06 -2.62
CA VAL A 111 1.08 -16.46 -1.44
C VAL A 111 2.45 -16.96 -1.86
N GLU A 112 2.50 -17.83 -2.87
CA GLU A 112 3.76 -18.40 -3.37
C GLU A 112 4.63 -17.34 -4.04
N VAL A 113 4.04 -16.47 -4.86
CA VAL A 113 4.76 -15.35 -5.48
C VAL A 113 5.38 -14.45 -4.42
N VAL A 114 4.64 -14.09 -3.38
CA VAL A 114 5.16 -13.21 -2.31
C VAL A 114 6.22 -13.90 -1.46
N LYS A 115 6.10 -15.20 -1.17
CA LYS A 115 7.16 -15.97 -0.51
C LYS A 115 8.46 -15.94 -1.31
N ASN A 116 8.38 -16.13 -2.62
CA ASN A 116 9.54 -16.09 -3.51
C ASN A 116 10.18 -14.70 -3.51
N LEU A 117 9.38 -13.64 -3.65
CA LEU A 117 9.86 -12.25 -3.56
C LEU A 117 10.55 -11.93 -2.23
N LYS A 118 10.04 -12.45 -1.11
CA LYS A 118 10.68 -12.26 0.20
C LYS A 118 12.04 -12.94 0.31
N ASN A 119 12.31 -13.97 -0.48
CA ASN A 119 13.58 -14.68 -0.52
C ASN A 119 14.60 -14.09 -1.49
N GLU A 120 14.18 -13.20 -2.39
CA GLU A 120 15.10 -12.47 -3.29
C GLU A 120 15.94 -11.45 -2.52
N SER A 121 17.03 -10.97 -3.16
CA SER A 121 17.78 -9.79 -2.71
C SER A 121 17.03 -8.51 -3.09
N GLY A 122 17.17 -7.46 -2.30
CA GLY A 122 16.57 -6.16 -2.57
C GLY A 122 16.16 -5.43 -1.29
N LYS A 123 15.47 -4.29 -1.47
CA LYS A 123 14.87 -3.51 -0.38
C LYS A 123 13.58 -4.18 0.10
N GLY A 124 12.81 -3.51 0.96
CA GLY A 124 11.49 -3.96 1.39
C GLY A 124 10.49 -4.07 0.24
N ILE A 125 9.39 -4.72 0.50
CA ILE A 125 8.24 -4.88 -0.40
C ILE A 125 7.09 -4.06 0.18
N TRP A 126 6.50 -3.18 -0.63
CA TRP A 126 5.34 -2.40 -0.24
C TRP A 126 4.04 -3.09 -0.68
N LEU A 127 3.22 -3.49 0.26
CA LEU A 127 1.82 -3.83 0.00
C LEU A 127 1.02 -2.50 -0.01
N CYS A 128 0.74 -1.99 -1.21
CA CYS A 128 -0.05 -0.77 -1.40
C CYS A 128 -1.55 -1.01 -1.08
N GLY A 129 -2.05 -2.19 -1.40
CA GLY A 129 -3.44 -2.62 -1.17
C GLY A 129 -3.89 -3.59 -2.25
N GLY A 130 -5.16 -4.06 -2.33
CA GLY A 130 -6.30 -3.72 -1.49
C GLY A 130 -6.59 -4.78 -0.44
N ALA A 131 -7.73 -4.60 0.21
CA ALA A 131 -8.15 -5.35 1.39
C ALA A 131 -8.09 -6.87 1.24
N ASN A 132 -8.52 -7.42 0.11
CA ASN A 132 -8.48 -8.88 -0.13
C ASN A 132 -7.06 -9.42 -0.18
N LEU A 133 -6.15 -8.73 -0.89
CA LEU A 133 -4.75 -9.12 -0.96
C LEU A 133 -4.10 -9.03 0.41
N ALA A 134 -4.34 -7.93 1.14
CA ALA A 134 -3.85 -7.76 2.50
C ALA A 134 -4.33 -8.87 3.44
N THR A 135 -5.63 -9.21 3.40
CA THR A 135 -6.20 -10.31 4.18
C THR A 135 -5.51 -11.64 3.86
N THR A 136 -5.35 -11.95 2.56
CA THR A 136 -4.68 -13.20 2.14
C THR A 136 -3.26 -13.28 2.68
N LEU A 137 -2.47 -12.21 2.53
CA LEU A 137 -1.07 -12.22 2.95
C LEU A 137 -0.91 -12.24 4.48
N PHE A 138 -1.80 -11.57 5.21
CA PHE A 138 -1.85 -11.65 6.68
C PHE A 138 -2.21 -13.05 7.16
N ALA A 139 -3.22 -13.69 6.56
CA ALA A 139 -3.65 -15.05 6.92
C ALA A 139 -2.54 -16.10 6.74
N HIS A 140 -1.53 -15.80 5.91
CA HIS A 140 -0.37 -16.68 5.68
C HIS A 140 0.91 -16.19 6.37
N ASN A 141 0.82 -15.27 7.33
CA ASN A 141 1.94 -14.71 8.10
C ASN A 141 3.06 -14.13 7.21
N LEU A 142 2.70 -13.51 6.08
CA LEU A 142 3.67 -12.93 5.15
C LEU A 142 3.95 -11.45 5.41
N VAL A 143 3.02 -10.75 6.07
CA VAL A 143 3.19 -9.33 6.40
C VAL A 143 4.01 -9.20 7.68
N ASP A 144 5.12 -8.48 7.60
CA ASP A 144 6.04 -8.27 8.71
C ASP A 144 5.76 -6.96 9.45
N GLN A 145 5.33 -5.93 8.73
CA GLN A 145 5.08 -4.61 9.26
C GLN A 145 3.74 -4.04 8.77
N LEU A 146 3.12 -3.25 9.63
CA LEU A 146 1.91 -2.50 9.32
C LEU A 146 2.16 -1.02 9.63
N ILE A 147 2.09 -0.16 8.62
CA ILE A 147 2.18 1.29 8.78
C ILE A 147 0.83 1.89 8.41
N LEU A 148 0.14 2.43 9.40
CA LEU A 148 -1.17 3.07 9.24
C LEU A 148 -1.03 4.59 9.22
N LYS A 149 -1.59 5.21 8.20
CA LYS A 149 -1.86 6.65 8.15
C LYS A 149 -3.32 6.86 8.54
N MET A 150 -3.58 6.92 9.83
CA MET A 150 -4.93 7.03 10.37
C MET A 150 -5.43 8.47 10.27
N ASN A 151 -6.45 8.69 9.45
CA ASN A 151 -7.05 10.00 9.25
C ASN A 151 -8.20 10.24 10.24
N PRO A 152 -8.33 11.47 10.78
CA PRO A 152 -9.21 11.78 11.90
C PRO A 152 -10.69 11.96 11.49
N PHE A 153 -11.27 10.92 10.88
CA PHE A 153 -12.69 10.89 10.55
C PHE A 153 -13.25 9.48 10.63
N LEU A 154 -14.58 9.38 10.78
CA LEU A 154 -15.33 8.13 10.69
C LEU A 154 -15.94 8.04 9.28
N MET A 155 -15.71 6.93 8.59
CA MET A 155 -16.29 6.69 7.28
C MET A 155 -17.67 6.02 7.37
N GLY A 156 -17.90 5.22 8.41
CA GLY A 156 -19.16 4.51 8.68
C GLY A 156 -19.37 3.28 7.81
N SER A 157 -19.00 3.34 6.55
CA SER A 157 -19.05 2.20 5.60
C SER A 157 -18.06 2.41 4.45
N GLY A 158 -17.53 1.34 3.91
CA GLY A 158 -16.54 1.44 2.85
C GLY A 158 -15.79 0.14 2.58
N ILE A 159 -14.64 0.24 1.94
CA ILE A 159 -13.69 -0.86 1.79
C ILE A 159 -12.87 -0.94 3.07
N PRO A 160 -12.96 -2.02 3.85
CA PRO A 160 -12.24 -2.14 5.10
C PRO A 160 -10.74 -2.34 4.90
N LEU A 161 -9.95 -2.11 5.94
CA LEU A 161 -8.51 -2.38 5.96
C LEU A 161 -8.20 -3.85 5.61
N PHE A 162 -9.03 -4.76 6.10
CA PHE A 162 -9.01 -6.18 5.78
C PHE A 162 -10.41 -6.66 5.39
N SER A 163 -10.50 -7.43 4.28
CA SER A 163 -11.75 -8.03 3.81
C SER A 163 -11.81 -9.47 4.27
N GLY A 164 -12.73 -9.77 5.20
CA GLY A 164 -12.90 -11.11 5.74
C GLY A 164 -12.14 -11.33 7.04
N VAL A 165 -11.78 -12.58 7.31
CA VAL A 165 -11.17 -12.98 8.58
C VAL A 165 -9.65 -12.95 8.49
N VAL A 166 -9.02 -12.18 9.36
CA VAL A 166 -7.59 -12.28 9.65
C VAL A 166 -7.41 -12.97 11.00
N PRO A 167 -6.34 -13.76 11.19
CA PRO A 167 -6.07 -14.36 12.49
C PRO A 167 -5.82 -13.27 13.54
N GLN A 168 -6.16 -13.56 14.79
CA GLN A 168 -5.77 -12.69 15.89
C GLN A 168 -4.24 -12.62 15.94
N THR A 169 -3.69 -11.43 15.73
CA THR A 169 -2.25 -11.20 15.57
C THR A 169 -1.81 -10.10 16.52
N ALA A 170 -0.78 -10.37 17.29
CA ALA A 170 -0.18 -9.38 18.17
C ALA A 170 0.67 -8.39 17.35
N LEU A 171 0.53 -7.11 17.65
CA LEU A 171 1.30 -6.03 17.05
C LEU A 171 2.13 -5.33 18.13
N ALA A 172 3.36 -5.00 17.82
CA ALA A 172 4.19 -4.14 18.66
C ALA A 172 4.31 -2.78 17.99
N LEU A 173 3.85 -1.72 18.66
CA LEU A 173 4.08 -0.35 18.21
C LEU A 173 5.58 -0.06 18.28
N THR A 174 6.18 0.32 17.15
CA THR A 174 7.61 0.62 17.03
C THR A 174 7.87 2.11 16.86
N ASP A 175 6.96 2.84 16.22
CA ASP A 175 7.03 4.29 16.07
C ASP A 175 5.62 4.89 15.93
N SER A 176 5.49 6.18 16.26
CA SER A 176 4.25 6.92 16.06
C SER A 176 4.53 8.41 15.86
N LYS A 177 3.76 9.03 14.95
CA LYS A 177 3.84 10.47 14.71
C LYS A 177 2.45 11.08 14.65
N ILE A 178 2.27 12.19 15.37
CA ILE A 178 1.04 12.98 15.37
C ILE A 178 1.28 14.22 14.50
N TYR A 179 0.40 14.44 13.51
CA TYR A 179 0.49 15.62 12.65
C TYR A 179 -0.52 16.68 13.07
N PRO A 180 -0.23 18.00 12.81
CA PRO A 180 -1.12 19.10 13.21
C PRO A 180 -2.56 19.00 12.66
N ASN A 181 -2.74 18.35 11.51
CA ASN A 181 -4.05 18.09 10.92
C ASN A 181 -4.82 16.91 11.56
N GLY A 182 -4.30 16.34 12.65
CA GLY A 182 -4.91 15.22 13.37
C GLY A 182 -4.64 13.84 12.79
N VAL A 183 -3.91 13.74 11.67
CA VAL A 183 -3.48 12.43 11.13
C VAL A 183 -2.45 11.82 12.08
N LEU A 184 -2.57 10.50 12.29
CA LEU A 184 -1.59 9.71 13.03
C LEU A 184 -0.87 8.77 12.06
N ARG A 185 0.47 8.71 12.11
CA ARG A 185 1.22 7.58 11.58
C ARG A 185 1.52 6.62 12.72
N LEU A 186 1.19 5.37 12.53
CA LEU A 186 1.41 4.30 13.51
C LEU A 186 2.15 3.16 12.82
N ASP A 187 3.35 2.87 13.29
CA ASP A 187 4.23 1.86 12.72
C ASP A 187 4.25 0.65 13.67
N TYR A 188 3.84 -0.52 13.18
CA TYR A 188 3.77 -1.75 13.95
C TYR A 188 4.63 -2.84 13.33
N GLN A 189 5.31 -3.58 14.19
CA GLN A 189 5.89 -4.89 13.87
C GLN A 189 4.84 -5.98 14.15
N VAL A 190 4.61 -6.86 13.20
CA VAL A 190 3.80 -8.08 13.37
C VAL A 190 4.61 -9.10 14.16
N ARG A 191 4.00 -9.74 15.18
CA ARG A 191 4.65 -10.72 16.08
C ARG A 191 4.13 -12.13 15.87
#